data_fcbcfc4ecde284b00d6e79d4ea0e62ca
#
_entry.id   fcbcfc4ecde284b00d6e79d4ea0e62ca
#
_cell.length_a   1.000
_cell.length_b   1.000
_cell.length_c   1.000
_cell.angle_alpha   90.00
_cell.angle_beta   90.00
_cell.angle_gamma   90.00
#
_symmetry.space_group_name_H-M   'P 1'
#
loop_
_entity.id
_entity.type
_entity.pdbx_description
1 polymer ?
#
loop_
_entity_poly.entity_id
_entity_poly.type
_entity_poly.pdbx_seq_one_letter_code
_entity_poly.pdbx_strand_id
1 'polypeptide(L)'
;MSRIYTSADQLIGNTPLLELTHIEEAFGLKARILAKLEYLNPAGSVKDRIAKAMIDDAERSGRLKPGSVIIEPTSGNTGIGLASVAAAKGYRVILVMPETMSVERRQLMKAYGAELVLTEGAKGMKGAIAKAEELAAEIPNSFLPGQFVNPANPQAHRESTGPEIFRDTDGQVDIFVAGVGTGGTITGVGEYLKAQKPEVRIVAVEPAASPVLSTGTAGAHKIQGIGAGFVPDVLNTKIYDEIIPVENEHAFAAGNLIGKQEGILVGISSGAAVWAAIEVAKRKKNEGKTIVVLLPDTGDRYLSTPLFAE
;
A
#
# COMPACT_ATOMS: atom_id res chain seq x y z
N MET A 1 -26.38 17.30 -1.34
CA MET A 1 -25.47 17.58 -0.20
C MET A 1 -24.23 18.28 -0.76
N SER A 2 -23.74 19.32 -0.06
CA SER A 2 -22.50 20.01 -0.44
C SER A 2 -21.31 19.03 -0.38
N ARG A 3 -20.41 19.09 -1.38
CA ARG A 3 -19.16 18.33 -1.42
C ARG A 3 -17.94 19.21 -1.08
N ILE A 4 -18.12 20.17 -0.17
CA ILE A 4 -17.04 21.03 0.29
C ILE A 4 -16.41 20.36 1.51
N TYR A 5 -15.12 20.03 1.40
CA TYR A 5 -14.30 19.46 2.46
C TYR A 5 -13.48 20.57 3.13
N THR A 6 -13.24 20.46 4.42
CA THR A 6 -12.53 21.45 5.23
C THR A 6 -11.12 21.00 5.61
N SER A 7 -10.77 19.75 5.33
CA SER A 7 -9.44 19.18 5.57
C SER A 7 -9.11 18.13 4.52
N ALA A 8 -7.85 18.05 4.10
CA ALA A 8 -7.40 17.14 3.06
C ALA A 8 -7.54 15.65 3.46
N ASP A 9 -7.42 15.32 4.75
CA ASP A 9 -7.60 13.96 5.24
C ASP A 9 -9.03 13.41 5.07
N GLN A 10 -10.02 14.29 4.89
CA GLN A 10 -11.41 13.91 4.58
C GLN A 10 -11.59 13.39 3.13
N LEU A 11 -10.60 13.63 2.26
CA LEU A 11 -10.61 13.16 0.87
C LEU A 11 -10.05 11.74 0.72
N ILE A 12 -9.48 11.18 1.79
CA ILE A 12 -8.88 9.84 1.79
C ILE A 12 -9.97 8.78 1.66
N GLY A 13 -9.76 7.84 0.75
CA GLY A 13 -10.70 6.75 0.48
C GLY A 13 -11.67 7.07 -0.65
N ASN A 14 -12.71 6.24 -0.77
CA ASN A 14 -13.68 6.28 -1.88
C ASN A 14 -13.02 6.33 -3.27
N THR A 15 -11.91 5.62 -3.42
CA THR A 15 -11.20 5.50 -4.68
C THR A 15 -12.00 4.65 -5.65
N PRO A 16 -11.99 4.94 -6.97
CA PRO A 16 -12.78 4.20 -7.94
C PRO A 16 -12.20 2.82 -8.27
N LEU A 17 -13.04 2.00 -8.89
CA LEU A 17 -12.65 0.83 -9.68
C LEU A 17 -12.58 1.22 -11.16
N LEU A 18 -11.52 0.77 -11.84
CA LEU A 18 -11.36 0.87 -13.30
C LEU A 18 -11.30 -0.55 -13.89
N GLU A 19 -12.14 -0.86 -14.87
CA GLU A 19 -12.03 -2.12 -15.62
C GLU A 19 -10.89 -2.00 -16.64
N LEU A 20 -9.98 -2.97 -16.61
CA LEU A 20 -8.79 -2.98 -17.48
C LEU A 20 -9.12 -3.62 -18.83
N THR A 21 -10.05 -3.00 -19.57
CA THR A 21 -10.64 -3.56 -20.78
C THR A 21 -9.65 -3.81 -21.92
N HIS A 22 -8.67 -2.92 -22.10
CA HIS A 22 -7.65 -3.09 -23.13
C HIS A 22 -6.68 -4.23 -22.80
N ILE A 23 -6.36 -4.43 -21.52
CA ILE A 23 -5.56 -5.56 -21.05
C ILE A 23 -6.36 -6.86 -21.22
N GLU A 24 -7.64 -6.87 -20.86
CA GLU A 24 -8.52 -8.04 -21.06
C GLU A 24 -8.56 -8.46 -22.53
N GLU A 25 -8.75 -7.50 -23.45
CA GLU A 25 -8.76 -7.73 -24.89
C GLU A 25 -7.40 -8.23 -25.40
N ALA A 26 -6.29 -7.56 -25.03
CA ALA A 26 -4.95 -7.90 -25.48
C ALA A 26 -4.52 -9.32 -25.11
N PHE A 27 -4.98 -9.83 -23.97
CA PHE A 27 -4.70 -11.20 -23.50
C PHE A 27 -5.83 -12.20 -23.77
N GLY A 28 -6.92 -11.78 -24.41
CA GLY A 28 -8.08 -12.64 -24.68
C GLY A 28 -8.73 -13.21 -23.42
N LEU A 29 -8.74 -12.42 -22.33
CA LEU A 29 -9.26 -12.86 -21.05
C LEU A 29 -10.79 -12.95 -21.07
N LYS A 30 -11.32 -13.95 -20.40
CA LYS A 30 -12.77 -14.12 -20.20
C LYS A 30 -13.22 -13.79 -18.78
N ALA A 31 -12.30 -13.42 -17.90
CA ALA A 31 -12.55 -12.86 -16.59
C ALA A 31 -12.43 -11.32 -16.67
N ARG A 32 -13.16 -10.61 -15.83
CA ARG A 32 -13.06 -9.15 -15.67
C ARG A 32 -11.97 -8.81 -14.67
N ILE A 33 -11.14 -7.82 -14.98
CA ILE A 33 -10.12 -7.29 -14.05
C ILE A 33 -10.46 -5.85 -13.70
N LEU A 34 -10.83 -5.63 -12.44
CA LEU A 34 -11.16 -4.31 -11.89
C LEU A 34 -10.01 -3.81 -11.03
N ALA A 35 -9.39 -2.70 -11.41
CA ALA A 35 -8.29 -2.08 -10.68
C ALA A 35 -8.82 -1.09 -9.63
N LYS A 36 -8.52 -1.30 -8.35
CA LYS A 36 -8.78 -0.36 -7.27
C LYS A 36 -7.68 0.70 -7.24
N LEU A 37 -7.99 1.93 -7.64
CA LEU A 37 -7.02 3.00 -7.92
C LEU A 37 -6.64 3.79 -6.67
N GLU A 38 -5.78 3.24 -5.83
CA GLU A 38 -5.38 3.85 -4.56
C GLU A 38 -4.45 5.08 -4.72
N TYR A 39 -3.88 5.30 -5.91
CA TYR A 39 -3.12 6.51 -6.19
C TYR A 39 -3.99 7.79 -6.22
N LEU A 40 -5.31 7.66 -6.27
CA LEU A 40 -6.24 8.80 -6.20
C LEU A 40 -6.50 9.30 -4.77
N ASN A 41 -5.90 8.69 -3.76
CA ASN A 41 -5.84 9.32 -2.43
C ASN A 41 -4.99 10.60 -2.50
N PRO A 42 -5.23 11.60 -1.62
CA PRO A 42 -4.60 12.93 -1.68
C PRO A 42 -3.06 12.93 -1.74
N ALA A 43 -2.41 12.05 -0.98
CA ALA A 43 -0.96 11.90 -1.01
C ALA A 43 -0.48 10.81 -1.98
N GLY A 44 -1.37 10.30 -2.85
CA GLY A 44 -1.05 9.44 -3.99
C GLY A 44 -0.81 7.98 -3.66
N SER A 45 -1.28 7.45 -2.54
CA SER A 45 -1.15 6.02 -2.26
C SER A 45 -2.18 5.45 -1.27
N VAL A 46 -2.27 4.12 -1.25
CA VAL A 46 -3.04 3.34 -0.27
C VAL A 46 -2.63 3.63 1.18
N LYS A 47 -1.41 4.12 1.40
CA LYS A 47 -0.88 4.39 2.75
C LYS A 47 -1.50 5.61 3.42
N ASP A 48 -2.15 6.48 2.67
CA ASP A 48 -2.92 7.59 3.21
C ASP A 48 -4.00 7.08 4.17
N ARG A 49 -4.63 5.95 3.83
CA ARG A 49 -5.67 5.32 4.66
C ARG A 49 -5.14 4.90 6.03
N ILE A 50 -4.01 4.19 6.05
CA ILE A 50 -3.44 3.72 7.31
C ILE A 50 -2.81 4.86 8.10
N ALA A 51 -2.24 5.87 7.44
CA ALA A 51 -1.72 7.06 8.11
C ALA A 51 -2.84 7.79 8.87
N LYS A 52 -3.97 8.03 8.19
CA LYS A 52 -5.16 8.61 8.84
C LYS A 52 -5.65 7.73 9.98
N ALA A 53 -5.84 6.44 9.76
CA ALA A 53 -6.39 5.53 10.76
C ALA A 53 -5.51 5.41 12.02
N MET A 54 -4.20 5.33 11.86
CA MET A 54 -3.27 5.26 13.01
C MET A 54 -3.26 6.57 13.81
N ILE A 55 -3.34 7.73 13.14
CA ILE A 55 -3.44 9.03 13.79
C ILE A 55 -4.79 9.19 14.50
N ASP A 56 -5.90 8.91 13.82
CA ASP A 56 -7.25 9.02 14.39
C ASP A 56 -7.44 8.08 15.60
N ASP A 57 -6.88 6.87 15.53
CA ASP A 57 -6.91 5.93 16.67
C ASP A 57 -6.08 6.43 17.85
N ALA A 58 -4.91 6.99 17.58
CA ALA A 58 -4.05 7.56 18.61
C ALA A 58 -4.67 8.80 19.28
N GLU A 59 -5.36 9.67 18.53
CA GLU A 59 -6.15 10.78 19.07
C GLU A 59 -7.29 10.28 19.96
N ARG A 60 -8.08 9.36 19.46
CA ARG A 60 -9.23 8.79 20.17
C ARG A 60 -8.84 8.08 21.48
N SER A 61 -7.69 7.40 21.48
CA SER A 61 -7.16 6.72 22.66
C SER A 61 -6.34 7.62 23.60
N GLY A 62 -6.15 8.90 23.25
CA GLY A 62 -5.36 9.85 24.03
C GLY A 62 -3.84 9.64 23.98
N ARG A 63 -3.34 8.77 23.09
CA ARG A 63 -1.91 8.56 22.84
C ARG A 63 -1.29 9.72 22.05
N LEU A 64 -2.08 10.37 21.22
CA LEU A 64 -1.70 11.56 20.45
C LEU A 64 -2.57 12.74 20.91
N LYS A 65 -1.94 13.86 21.27
CA LYS A 65 -2.60 15.06 21.79
C LYS A 65 -2.09 16.28 21.02
N PRO A 66 -2.78 17.41 21.06
CA PRO A 66 -2.24 18.67 20.54
C PRO A 66 -0.81 18.93 21.08
N GLY A 67 0.12 19.23 20.17
CA GLY A 67 1.54 19.40 20.49
C GLY A 67 2.37 18.12 20.57
N SER A 68 1.77 16.94 20.39
CA SER A 68 2.52 15.68 20.24
C SER A 68 3.33 15.66 18.96
N VAL A 69 4.39 14.82 18.95
CA VAL A 69 5.26 14.62 17.79
C VAL A 69 5.10 13.19 17.28
N ILE A 70 4.79 13.04 16.00
CA ILE A 70 4.72 11.74 15.34
C ILE A 70 6.11 11.37 14.85
N ILE A 71 6.58 10.16 15.15
CA ILE A 71 7.90 9.68 14.74
C ILE A 71 7.70 8.31 14.06
N GLU A 72 8.17 8.15 12.82
CA GLU A 72 8.07 6.84 12.12
C GLU A 72 9.36 6.53 11.35
N PRO A 73 9.93 5.33 11.52
CA PRO A 73 11.04 4.86 10.70
C PRO A 73 10.50 4.35 9.36
N THR A 74 10.52 5.20 8.33
CA THR A 74 10.00 4.84 7.01
C THR A 74 10.55 5.74 5.91
N SER A 75 10.81 5.17 4.75
CA SER A 75 11.24 5.89 3.55
C SER A 75 10.22 5.81 2.42
N GLY A 76 9.08 5.15 2.67
CA GLY A 76 8.09 4.84 1.65
C GLY A 76 6.81 5.67 1.76
N ASN A 77 5.77 5.14 1.13
CA ASN A 77 4.45 5.78 1.05
C ASN A 77 3.81 6.04 2.42
N THR A 78 4.13 5.24 3.44
CA THR A 78 3.63 5.48 4.81
C THR A 78 4.14 6.82 5.35
N GLY A 79 5.43 7.13 5.15
CA GLY A 79 5.98 8.43 5.55
C GLY A 79 5.32 9.60 4.82
N ILE A 80 5.05 9.45 3.53
CA ILE A 80 4.35 10.47 2.73
C ILE A 80 2.92 10.65 3.25
N GLY A 81 2.19 9.57 3.48
CA GLY A 81 0.84 9.61 4.05
C GLY A 81 0.80 10.23 5.45
N LEU A 82 1.72 9.84 6.34
CA LEU A 82 1.83 10.44 7.67
C LEU A 82 2.15 11.94 7.61
N ALA A 83 3.06 12.36 6.73
CA ALA A 83 3.39 13.76 6.55
C ALA A 83 2.18 14.57 6.06
N SER A 84 1.43 14.05 5.08
CA SER A 84 0.23 14.69 4.56
C SER A 84 -0.88 14.82 5.62
N VAL A 85 -1.19 13.75 6.34
CA VAL A 85 -2.23 13.76 7.38
C VAL A 85 -1.82 14.61 8.57
N ALA A 86 -0.53 14.55 8.98
CA ALA A 86 0.00 15.38 10.05
C ALA A 86 -0.10 16.86 9.71
N ALA A 87 0.24 17.26 8.47
CA ALA A 87 0.07 18.64 8.00
C ALA A 87 -1.40 19.08 8.05
N ALA A 88 -2.33 18.24 7.60
CA ALA A 88 -3.76 18.53 7.62
C ALA A 88 -4.33 18.69 9.03
N LYS A 89 -3.75 17.99 10.02
CA LYS A 89 -4.21 17.98 11.43
C LYS A 89 -3.37 18.89 12.36
N GLY A 90 -2.31 19.51 11.86
CA GLY A 90 -1.45 20.40 12.62
C GLY A 90 -0.45 19.70 13.57
N TYR A 91 -0.06 18.46 13.25
CA TYR A 91 0.97 17.74 14.02
C TYR A 91 2.36 17.92 13.42
N ARG A 92 3.34 17.99 14.29
CA ARG A 92 4.76 17.85 13.94
C ARG A 92 5.05 16.37 13.61
N VAL A 93 5.81 16.12 12.55
CA VAL A 93 6.19 14.75 12.17
C VAL A 93 7.68 14.67 11.85
N ILE A 94 8.34 13.65 12.40
CA ILE A 94 9.74 13.31 12.16
C ILE A 94 9.77 11.94 11.48
N LEU A 95 10.37 11.89 10.29
CA LEU A 95 10.53 10.64 9.54
C LEU A 95 11.99 10.24 9.52
N VAL A 96 12.28 9.03 9.96
CA VAL A 96 13.64 8.52 10.09
C VAL A 96 13.91 7.52 8.97
N MET A 97 15.00 7.69 8.23
CA MET A 97 15.33 6.82 7.11
C MET A 97 16.82 6.80 6.80
N PRO A 98 17.34 5.75 6.14
CA PRO A 98 18.70 5.73 5.64
C PRO A 98 18.94 6.84 4.59
N GLU A 99 20.12 7.42 4.58
CA GLU A 99 20.53 8.46 3.63
C GLU A 99 20.53 8.01 2.16
N THR A 100 20.54 6.69 1.93
CA THR A 100 20.50 6.07 0.59
C THR A 100 19.11 6.10 -0.06
N MET A 101 18.08 6.55 0.66
CA MET A 101 16.73 6.62 0.13
C MET A 101 16.55 7.71 -0.93
N SER A 102 15.59 7.50 -1.85
CA SER A 102 15.32 8.36 -3.00
C SER A 102 15.15 9.83 -2.60
N VAL A 103 15.82 10.71 -3.36
CA VAL A 103 15.78 12.16 -3.15
C VAL A 103 14.38 12.70 -3.37
N GLU A 104 13.66 12.18 -4.38
CA GLU A 104 12.29 12.59 -4.72
C GLU A 104 11.34 12.35 -3.57
N ARG A 105 11.41 11.17 -2.92
CA ARG A 105 10.58 10.85 -1.74
C ARG A 105 10.92 11.74 -0.56
N ARG A 106 12.22 12.02 -0.33
CA ARG A 106 12.64 12.95 0.73
C ARG A 106 12.11 14.36 0.49
N GLN A 107 12.18 14.85 -0.74
CA GLN A 107 11.64 16.16 -1.11
C GLN A 107 10.12 16.22 -0.95
N LEU A 108 9.40 15.17 -1.34
CA LEU A 108 7.95 15.09 -1.17
C LEU A 108 7.53 15.15 0.30
N MET A 109 8.20 14.39 1.19
CA MET A 109 7.94 14.44 2.62
C MET A 109 8.22 15.82 3.22
N LYS A 110 9.34 16.46 2.82
CA LYS A 110 9.66 17.84 3.23
C LYS A 110 8.65 18.85 2.74
N ALA A 111 8.11 18.68 1.52
CA ALA A 111 7.08 19.57 0.98
C ALA A 111 5.79 19.54 1.80
N TYR A 112 5.47 18.42 2.48
CA TYR A 112 4.39 18.33 3.46
C TYR A 112 4.78 18.86 4.86
N GLY A 113 6.01 19.36 5.04
CA GLY A 113 6.48 19.91 6.31
C GLY A 113 7.11 18.88 7.27
N ALA A 114 7.37 17.64 6.82
CA ALA A 114 8.03 16.64 7.66
C ALA A 114 9.51 16.99 7.92
N GLU A 115 9.95 16.78 9.14
CA GLU A 115 11.36 16.77 9.49
C GLU A 115 11.97 15.40 9.14
N LEU A 116 13.13 15.41 8.47
CA LEU A 116 13.81 14.18 8.10
C LEU A 116 15.06 14.00 8.93
N VAL A 117 15.17 12.83 9.56
CA VAL A 117 16.39 12.38 10.23
C VAL A 117 17.01 11.27 9.38
N LEU A 118 18.18 11.54 8.81
CA LEU A 118 18.90 10.58 7.97
C LEU A 118 19.86 9.79 8.84
N THR A 119 19.85 8.48 8.66
CA THR A 119 20.77 7.55 9.32
C THR A 119 21.80 7.03 8.34
N GLU A 120 22.90 6.51 8.84
CA GLU A 120 23.97 5.91 8.05
C GLU A 120 23.43 4.79 7.13
N GLY A 121 23.70 4.91 5.85
CA GLY A 121 23.18 4.00 4.82
C GLY A 121 23.52 2.52 5.07
N ALA A 122 24.72 2.24 5.57
CA ALA A 122 25.19 0.90 5.87
C ALA A 122 24.34 0.16 6.94
N LYS A 123 23.65 0.91 7.81
CA LYS A 123 22.77 0.34 8.85
C LYS A 123 21.36 0.02 8.34
N GLY A 124 21.02 0.48 7.13
CA GLY A 124 19.70 0.26 6.51
C GLY A 124 18.53 0.64 7.40
N MET A 125 17.38 0.00 7.22
CA MET A 125 16.19 0.27 8.02
C MET A 125 16.34 -0.07 9.52
N LYS A 126 17.22 -1.01 9.87
CA LYS A 126 17.50 -1.31 11.29
C LYS A 126 18.08 -0.09 12.02
N GLY A 127 18.98 0.64 11.36
CA GLY A 127 19.50 1.89 11.90
C GLY A 127 18.45 2.98 12.03
N ALA A 128 17.53 3.07 11.08
CA ALA A 128 16.42 4.03 11.15
C ALA A 128 15.44 3.71 12.28
N ILE A 129 15.13 2.43 12.51
CA ILE A 129 14.27 1.98 13.61
C ILE A 129 14.90 2.35 14.95
N ALA A 130 16.17 1.98 15.18
CA ALA A 130 16.87 2.30 16.43
C ALA A 130 16.91 3.81 16.69
N LYS A 131 17.14 4.63 15.65
CA LYS A 131 17.13 6.09 15.79
C LYS A 131 15.74 6.67 16.07
N ALA A 132 14.69 6.09 15.51
CA ALA A 132 13.33 6.51 15.80
C ALA A 132 12.95 6.21 17.26
N GLU A 133 13.36 5.06 17.78
CA GLU A 133 13.16 4.68 19.19
C GLU A 133 13.94 5.60 20.15
N GLU A 134 15.19 5.94 19.82
CA GLU A 134 16.00 6.92 20.55
C GLU A 134 15.30 8.28 20.62
N LEU A 135 14.87 8.81 19.47
CA LEU A 135 14.15 10.09 19.40
C LEU A 135 12.84 10.05 20.19
N ALA A 136 12.12 8.93 20.15
CA ALA A 136 10.88 8.79 20.91
C ALA A 136 11.12 8.76 22.43
N ALA A 137 12.26 8.25 22.88
CA ALA A 137 12.65 8.31 24.30
C ALA A 137 13.08 9.71 24.75
N GLU A 138 13.67 10.49 23.84
CA GLU A 138 14.16 11.86 24.13
C GLU A 138 13.07 12.93 24.02
N ILE A 139 12.11 12.76 23.07
CA ILE A 139 11.08 13.76 22.79
C ILE A 139 9.81 13.45 23.60
N PRO A 140 9.46 14.30 24.59
CA PRO A 140 8.23 14.12 25.35
C PRO A 140 6.97 14.16 24.46
N ASN A 141 5.96 13.37 24.80
CA ASN A 141 4.70 13.27 24.07
C ASN A 141 4.87 12.83 22.62
N SER A 142 5.90 12.04 22.30
CA SER A 142 6.07 11.44 21.00
C SER A 142 5.13 10.22 20.83
N PHE A 143 4.77 9.95 19.57
CA PHE A 143 3.96 8.80 19.17
C PHE A 143 4.60 8.10 17.98
N LEU A 144 4.82 6.80 18.12
CA LEU A 144 5.26 5.92 17.03
C LEU A 144 4.05 5.15 16.46
N PRO A 145 3.62 5.47 15.24
CA PRO A 145 2.52 4.76 14.59
C PRO A 145 2.72 3.25 14.45
N GLY A 146 3.91 2.80 14.03
CA GLY A 146 4.27 1.38 13.99
C GLY A 146 3.48 0.56 12.96
N GLN A 147 3.60 0.88 11.68
CA GLN A 147 2.78 0.32 10.60
C GLN A 147 2.75 -1.21 10.52
N PHE A 148 3.78 -1.91 11.02
CA PHE A 148 3.88 -3.37 10.95
C PHE A 148 3.22 -4.10 12.14
N VAL A 149 2.92 -3.37 13.21
CA VAL A 149 2.38 -3.94 14.48
C VAL A 149 1.05 -3.30 14.90
N ASN A 150 0.70 -2.14 14.34
CA ASN A 150 -0.47 -1.37 14.74
C ASN A 150 -1.77 -1.93 14.14
N PRO A 151 -2.72 -2.40 14.96
CA PRO A 151 -3.98 -2.97 14.47
C PRO A 151 -4.87 -1.98 13.71
N ALA A 152 -4.67 -0.67 13.88
CA ALA A 152 -5.37 0.34 13.10
C ALA A 152 -5.07 0.25 11.60
N ASN A 153 -3.94 -0.36 11.20
CA ASN A 153 -3.59 -0.58 9.81
C ASN A 153 -4.59 -1.54 9.11
N PRO A 154 -4.73 -2.83 9.47
CA PRO A 154 -5.74 -3.68 8.83
C PRO A 154 -7.16 -3.19 9.10
N GLN A 155 -7.42 -2.56 10.23
CA GLN A 155 -8.73 -2.01 10.55
C GLN A 155 -9.16 -0.93 9.55
N ALA A 156 -8.26 -0.06 9.11
CA ALA A 156 -8.53 0.94 8.07
C ALA A 156 -9.09 0.30 6.80
N HIS A 157 -8.53 -0.81 6.38
CA HIS A 157 -8.95 -1.53 5.17
C HIS A 157 -10.24 -2.33 5.38
N ARG A 158 -10.45 -2.87 6.57
CA ARG A 158 -11.69 -3.56 6.94
C ARG A 158 -12.87 -2.60 6.96
N GLU A 159 -12.66 -1.36 7.40
CA GLU A 159 -13.72 -0.35 7.55
C GLU A 159 -13.92 0.52 6.31
N SER A 160 -12.97 0.56 5.38
CA SER A 160 -13.06 1.42 4.20
C SER A 160 -12.84 0.68 2.88
N THR A 161 -11.65 0.18 2.61
CA THR A 161 -11.27 -0.40 1.30
C THR A 161 -12.12 -1.63 0.95
N GLY A 162 -12.32 -2.53 1.90
CA GLY A 162 -13.16 -3.72 1.72
C GLY A 162 -14.62 -3.37 1.42
N PRO A 163 -15.29 -2.54 2.26
CA PRO A 163 -16.63 -2.04 1.99
C PRO A 163 -16.78 -1.32 0.64
N GLU A 164 -15.81 -0.49 0.26
CA GLU A 164 -15.82 0.19 -1.04
C GLU A 164 -15.79 -0.81 -2.20
N ILE A 165 -14.89 -1.78 -2.17
CA ILE A 165 -14.79 -2.82 -3.19
C ILE A 165 -16.11 -3.60 -3.30
N PHE A 166 -16.67 -4.03 -2.18
CA PHE A 166 -17.91 -4.82 -2.16
C PHE A 166 -19.10 -4.02 -2.70
N ARG A 167 -19.25 -2.77 -2.28
CA ARG A 167 -20.29 -1.85 -2.76
C ARG A 167 -20.15 -1.58 -4.26
N ASP A 168 -18.94 -1.24 -4.71
CA ASP A 168 -18.69 -0.77 -6.09
C ASP A 168 -18.72 -1.93 -7.11
N THR A 169 -18.72 -3.19 -6.64
CA THR A 169 -18.94 -4.40 -7.44
C THR A 169 -20.34 -4.98 -7.28
N ASP A 170 -21.25 -4.33 -6.54
CA ASP A 170 -22.55 -4.90 -6.15
C ASP A 170 -22.42 -6.30 -5.53
N GLY A 171 -21.33 -6.52 -4.76
CA GLY A 171 -21.00 -7.81 -4.15
C GLY A 171 -20.50 -8.89 -5.12
N GLN A 172 -20.26 -8.56 -6.38
CA GLN A 172 -19.87 -9.53 -7.42
C GLN A 172 -18.35 -9.76 -7.53
N VAL A 173 -17.59 -9.42 -6.48
CA VAL A 173 -16.16 -9.77 -6.42
C VAL A 173 -16.00 -11.27 -6.13
N ASP A 174 -15.21 -11.96 -6.96
CA ASP A 174 -14.91 -13.40 -6.80
C ASP A 174 -13.47 -13.63 -6.32
N ILE A 175 -12.54 -12.77 -6.75
CA ILE A 175 -11.12 -12.88 -6.42
C ILE A 175 -10.58 -11.49 -6.10
N PHE A 176 -9.85 -11.37 -4.99
CA PHE A 176 -9.12 -10.15 -4.64
C PHE A 176 -7.62 -10.42 -4.69
N VAL A 177 -6.87 -9.57 -5.40
CA VAL A 177 -5.42 -9.67 -5.58
C VAL A 177 -4.74 -8.45 -5.00
N ALA A 178 -3.78 -8.65 -4.11
CA ALA A 178 -3.00 -7.55 -3.52
C ALA A 178 -1.57 -7.94 -3.19
N GLY A 179 -0.64 -7.02 -3.41
CA GLY A 179 0.75 -7.12 -2.95
C GLY A 179 0.85 -7.01 -1.44
N VAL A 180 1.75 -7.78 -0.83
CA VAL A 180 1.95 -7.81 0.62
C VAL A 180 3.20 -7.03 1.02
N GLY A 181 2.99 -5.81 1.56
CA GLY A 181 4.02 -5.03 2.25
C GLY A 181 3.89 -5.21 3.76
N THR A 182 3.08 -4.38 4.42
CA THR A 182 2.73 -4.57 5.85
C THR A 182 1.70 -5.68 6.07
N GLY A 183 0.99 -6.08 5.03
CA GLY A 183 -0.09 -7.06 5.15
C GLY A 183 -1.44 -6.48 5.56
N GLY A 184 -1.51 -5.19 5.92
CA GLY A 184 -2.75 -4.57 6.39
C GLY A 184 -3.86 -4.57 5.34
N THR A 185 -3.53 -4.28 4.09
CA THR A 185 -4.50 -4.26 2.97
C THR A 185 -5.15 -5.62 2.77
N ILE A 186 -4.34 -6.66 2.57
CA ILE A 186 -4.86 -8.00 2.28
C ILE A 186 -5.62 -8.59 3.47
N THR A 187 -5.15 -8.30 4.69
CA THR A 187 -5.83 -8.69 5.93
C THR A 187 -7.19 -8.02 6.04
N GLY A 188 -7.24 -6.69 6.04
CA GLY A 188 -8.48 -5.96 6.28
C GLY A 188 -9.51 -6.14 5.18
N VAL A 189 -9.10 -6.08 3.90
CA VAL A 189 -9.99 -6.32 2.76
C VAL A 189 -10.44 -7.77 2.74
N GLY A 190 -9.51 -8.71 2.91
CA GLY A 190 -9.83 -10.15 2.88
C GLY A 190 -10.80 -10.56 3.97
N GLU A 191 -10.60 -10.09 5.21
CA GLU A 191 -11.51 -10.36 6.32
C GLU A 191 -12.91 -9.78 6.07
N TYR A 192 -13.00 -8.55 5.55
CA TYR A 192 -14.29 -7.97 5.20
C TYR A 192 -14.98 -8.76 4.08
N LEU A 193 -14.29 -9.00 2.97
CA LEU A 193 -14.88 -9.68 1.82
C LEU A 193 -15.33 -11.10 2.16
N LYS A 194 -14.51 -11.88 2.87
CA LYS A 194 -14.90 -13.24 3.30
C LYS A 194 -16.03 -13.24 4.33
N ALA A 195 -16.19 -12.20 5.13
CA ALA A 195 -17.35 -12.06 6.02
C ALA A 195 -18.66 -11.80 5.25
N GLN A 196 -18.58 -11.09 4.10
CA GLN A 196 -19.75 -10.83 3.26
C GLN A 196 -20.04 -11.99 2.28
N LYS A 197 -19.00 -12.58 1.72
CA LYS A 197 -19.06 -13.64 0.69
C LYS A 197 -17.93 -14.65 0.97
N PRO A 198 -18.16 -15.71 1.74
CA PRO A 198 -17.13 -16.65 2.19
C PRO A 198 -16.31 -17.31 1.08
N GLU A 199 -16.89 -17.45 -0.12
CA GLU A 199 -16.26 -18.03 -1.30
C GLU A 199 -15.27 -17.11 -2.03
N VAL A 200 -15.17 -15.83 -1.68
CA VAL A 200 -14.18 -14.92 -2.25
C VAL A 200 -12.77 -15.46 -2.02
N ARG A 201 -12.01 -15.58 -3.09
CA ARG A 201 -10.61 -16.01 -3.01
C ARG A 201 -9.69 -14.80 -2.85
N ILE A 202 -8.77 -14.91 -1.93
CA ILE A 202 -7.77 -13.88 -1.65
C ILE A 202 -6.40 -14.36 -2.16
N VAL A 203 -5.79 -13.59 -3.03
CA VAL A 203 -4.49 -13.89 -3.65
C VAL A 203 -3.46 -12.89 -3.17
N ALA A 204 -2.46 -13.37 -2.46
CA ALA A 204 -1.31 -12.60 -2.01
C ALA A 204 -0.24 -12.55 -3.11
N VAL A 205 0.38 -11.39 -3.29
CA VAL A 205 1.51 -11.21 -4.20
C VAL A 205 2.74 -10.85 -3.41
N GLU A 206 3.84 -11.58 -3.65
CA GLU A 206 5.15 -11.32 -3.05
C GLU A 206 6.26 -11.32 -4.12
N PRO A 207 7.43 -10.70 -3.88
CA PRO A 207 8.56 -10.78 -4.80
C PRO A 207 9.12 -12.20 -4.86
N ALA A 208 9.36 -12.75 -6.06
CA ALA A 208 9.94 -14.07 -6.24
C ALA A 208 11.36 -14.17 -5.65
N ALA A 209 12.12 -13.07 -5.66
CA ALA A 209 13.45 -13.01 -5.05
C ALA A 209 13.41 -12.90 -3.50
N SER A 210 12.24 -12.69 -2.90
CA SER A 210 12.05 -12.61 -1.43
C SER A 210 10.74 -13.29 -1.02
N PRO A 211 10.59 -14.60 -1.26
CA PRO A 211 9.36 -15.36 -1.08
C PRO A 211 9.12 -15.73 0.40
N VAL A 212 9.04 -14.72 1.26
CA VAL A 212 8.93 -14.90 2.72
C VAL A 212 7.64 -15.62 3.11
N LEU A 213 6.53 -15.32 2.42
CA LEU A 213 5.22 -15.89 2.76
C LEU A 213 5.12 -17.36 2.30
N SER A 214 5.72 -17.71 1.16
CA SER A 214 5.64 -19.06 0.60
C SER A 214 6.76 -19.99 1.09
N THR A 215 7.99 -19.47 1.30
CA THR A 215 9.16 -20.31 1.63
C THR A 215 9.88 -19.90 2.92
N GLY A 216 9.54 -18.79 3.53
CA GLY A 216 10.25 -18.22 4.69
C GLY A 216 11.59 -17.55 4.35
N THR A 217 11.94 -17.41 3.07
CA THR A 217 13.24 -16.91 2.63
C THR A 217 13.16 -15.43 2.26
N ALA A 218 13.95 -14.59 2.92
CA ALA A 218 14.10 -13.17 2.56
C ALA A 218 15.26 -12.99 1.57
N GLY A 219 15.09 -12.08 0.61
CA GLY A 219 16.12 -11.74 -0.37
C GLY A 219 15.98 -10.30 -0.89
N ALA A 220 17.02 -9.82 -1.58
CA ALA A 220 16.99 -8.52 -2.23
C ALA A 220 16.12 -8.56 -3.49
N HIS A 221 15.24 -7.57 -3.66
CA HIS A 221 14.36 -7.44 -4.82
C HIS A 221 14.16 -5.96 -5.20
N LYS A 222 13.59 -5.73 -6.37
CA LYS A 222 13.37 -4.37 -6.92
C LYS A 222 11.90 -3.92 -6.89
N ILE A 223 10.99 -4.75 -6.39
CA ILE A 223 9.55 -4.43 -6.31
C ILE A 223 9.29 -3.60 -5.05
N GLN A 224 9.51 -2.28 -5.16
CA GLN A 224 9.31 -1.38 -4.03
C GLN A 224 7.86 -1.39 -3.52
N GLY A 225 7.69 -1.32 -2.20
CA GLY A 225 6.37 -1.23 -1.54
C GLY A 225 5.79 -2.54 -1.03
N ILE A 226 6.33 -3.68 -1.45
CA ILE A 226 5.99 -5.02 -0.95
C ILE A 226 7.25 -5.79 -0.55
N GLY A 227 7.09 -6.98 0.06
CA GLY A 227 8.24 -7.84 0.41
C GLY A 227 9.10 -7.24 1.53
N ALA A 228 8.55 -7.09 2.73
CA ALA A 228 9.25 -6.48 3.88
C ALA A 228 10.46 -7.29 4.39
N GLY A 229 10.65 -8.53 3.92
CA GLY A 229 11.73 -9.42 4.36
C GLY A 229 11.42 -10.20 5.65
N PHE A 230 10.23 -10.02 6.19
CA PHE A 230 9.70 -10.73 7.35
C PHE A 230 8.18 -10.80 7.28
N VAL A 231 7.55 -11.63 8.12
CA VAL A 231 6.08 -11.70 8.25
C VAL A 231 5.64 -10.64 9.26
N PRO A 232 4.87 -9.61 8.84
CA PRO A 232 4.41 -8.56 9.75
C PRO A 232 3.37 -9.06 10.76
N ASP A 233 3.37 -8.48 11.97
CA ASP A 233 2.42 -8.87 13.04
C ASP A 233 0.95 -8.59 12.67
N VAL A 234 0.70 -7.54 11.87
CA VAL A 234 -0.64 -7.18 11.42
C VAL A 234 -1.17 -8.06 10.27
N LEU A 235 -0.32 -8.92 9.70
CA LEU A 235 -0.72 -9.83 8.63
C LEU A 235 -1.43 -11.06 9.20
N ASN A 236 -2.69 -11.24 8.83
CA ASN A 236 -3.40 -12.50 9.03
C ASN A 236 -2.96 -13.51 7.97
N THR A 237 -2.03 -14.39 8.32
CA THR A 237 -1.48 -15.39 7.40
C THR A 237 -2.46 -16.49 6.98
N LYS A 238 -3.67 -16.51 7.55
CA LYS A 238 -4.74 -17.46 7.21
C LYS A 238 -5.77 -16.87 6.26
N ILE A 239 -5.63 -15.58 5.89
CA ILE A 239 -6.65 -14.89 5.11
C ILE A 239 -6.56 -15.20 3.62
N TYR A 240 -5.37 -15.38 3.08
CA TYR A 240 -5.14 -15.66 1.67
C TYR A 240 -5.24 -17.16 1.34
N ASP A 241 -5.78 -17.44 0.17
CA ASP A 241 -6.00 -18.79 -0.35
C ASP A 241 -4.86 -19.23 -1.29
N GLU A 242 -4.10 -18.25 -1.78
CA GLU A 242 -3.00 -18.46 -2.73
C GLU A 242 -1.94 -17.37 -2.58
N ILE A 243 -0.68 -17.72 -2.82
CA ILE A 243 0.43 -16.78 -2.92
C ILE A 243 1.02 -16.90 -4.32
N ILE A 244 1.23 -15.76 -4.99
CA ILE A 244 1.87 -15.67 -6.31
C ILE A 244 3.18 -14.90 -6.17
N PRO A 245 4.34 -15.57 -6.26
CA PRO A 245 5.62 -14.90 -6.37
C PRO A 245 5.77 -14.25 -7.75
N VAL A 246 6.22 -12.99 -7.80
CA VAL A 246 6.38 -12.22 -9.05
C VAL A 246 7.83 -11.80 -9.22
N GLU A 247 8.39 -12.02 -10.41
CA GLU A 247 9.72 -11.57 -10.78
C GLU A 247 9.74 -10.06 -11.01
N ASN A 248 10.92 -9.42 -10.81
CA ASN A 248 11.07 -7.98 -11.03
C ASN A 248 10.68 -7.57 -12.45
N GLU A 249 11.10 -8.35 -13.43
CA GLU A 249 10.87 -8.10 -14.87
C GLU A 249 9.39 -8.15 -15.22
N HIS A 250 8.65 -9.08 -14.62
CA HIS A 250 7.20 -9.16 -14.78
C HIS A 250 6.48 -7.97 -14.18
N ALA A 251 6.92 -7.51 -13.01
CA ALA A 251 6.35 -6.32 -12.37
C ALA A 251 6.59 -5.05 -13.21
N PHE A 252 7.80 -4.89 -13.77
CA PHE A 252 8.12 -3.76 -14.64
C PHE A 252 7.33 -3.82 -15.96
N ALA A 253 7.31 -4.98 -16.61
CA ALA A 253 6.57 -5.15 -17.86
C ALA A 253 5.07 -4.84 -17.71
N ALA A 254 4.43 -5.38 -16.67
CA ALA A 254 3.00 -5.14 -16.43
C ALA A 254 2.72 -3.68 -16.03
N GLY A 255 3.58 -3.05 -15.22
CA GLY A 255 3.43 -1.64 -14.86
C GLY A 255 3.57 -0.71 -16.06
N ASN A 256 4.49 -0.99 -16.97
CA ASN A 256 4.65 -0.27 -18.24
C ASN A 256 3.43 -0.49 -19.17
N LEU A 257 2.95 -1.73 -19.23
CA LEU A 257 1.79 -2.10 -20.02
C LEU A 257 0.53 -1.32 -19.62
N ILE A 258 0.27 -1.18 -18.32
CA ILE A 258 -0.88 -0.41 -17.80
C ILE A 258 -0.81 1.03 -18.30
N GLY A 259 0.35 1.67 -18.24
CA GLY A 259 0.52 3.03 -18.73
C GLY A 259 0.22 3.16 -20.22
N LYS A 260 0.68 2.20 -21.02
CA LYS A 260 0.52 2.23 -22.48
C LYS A 260 -0.86 1.85 -22.96
N GLN A 261 -1.55 0.95 -22.27
CA GLN A 261 -2.84 0.44 -22.72
C GLN A 261 -4.03 1.08 -22.00
N GLU A 262 -3.94 1.30 -20.70
CA GLU A 262 -5.04 1.85 -19.91
C GLU A 262 -4.90 3.35 -19.62
N GLY A 263 -3.79 3.97 -19.99
CA GLY A 263 -3.58 5.42 -19.85
C GLY A 263 -3.37 5.90 -18.41
N ILE A 264 -3.01 5.01 -17.49
CA ILE A 264 -2.72 5.34 -16.09
C ILE A 264 -1.30 4.94 -15.70
N LEU A 265 -0.60 5.81 -14.98
CA LEU A 265 0.75 5.52 -14.47
C LEU A 265 0.65 5.01 -13.03
N VAL A 266 1.23 3.85 -12.79
CA VAL A 266 1.21 3.17 -11.49
C VAL A 266 2.60 2.73 -11.05
N GLY A 267 2.77 2.47 -9.76
CA GLY A 267 4.06 2.03 -9.23
C GLY A 267 4.39 0.55 -9.51
N ILE A 268 5.62 0.16 -9.16
CA ILE A 268 6.16 -1.18 -9.45
C ILE A 268 5.31 -2.29 -8.81
N SER A 269 4.88 -2.10 -7.57
CA SER A 269 4.02 -3.08 -6.88
C SER A 269 2.64 -3.22 -7.48
N SER A 270 2.11 -2.16 -8.13
CA SER A 270 0.90 -2.23 -8.93
C SER A 270 1.11 -3.13 -10.16
N GLY A 271 2.24 -2.99 -10.85
CA GLY A 271 2.61 -3.87 -11.95
C GLY A 271 2.70 -5.34 -11.52
N ALA A 272 3.31 -5.62 -10.36
CA ALA A 272 3.35 -6.98 -9.82
C ALA A 272 1.93 -7.53 -9.55
N ALA A 273 1.06 -6.72 -8.96
CA ALA A 273 -0.32 -7.14 -8.67
C ALA A 273 -1.13 -7.40 -9.96
N VAL A 274 -1.00 -6.53 -10.98
CA VAL A 274 -1.68 -6.73 -12.27
C VAL A 274 -1.15 -7.94 -13.02
N TRP A 275 0.17 -8.17 -13.02
CA TRP A 275 0.72 -9.40 -13.61
C TRP A 275 0.09 -10.64 -12.96
N ALA A 276 0.02 -10.69 -11.64
CA ALA A 276 -0.62 -11.79 -10.93
C ALA A 276 -2.12 -11.91 -11.27
N ALA A 277 -2.84 -10.79 -11.38
CA ALA A 277 -4.25 -10.78 -11.76
C ALA A 277 -4.48 -11.33 -13.19
N ILE A 278 -3.62 -10.98 -14.15
CA ILE A 278 -3.62 -11.52 -15.49
C ILE A 278 -3.41 -13.05 -15.47
N GLU A 279 -2.42 -13.54 -14.72
CA GLU A 279 -2.16 -14.99 -14.62
C GLU A 279 -3.33 -15.75 -13.95
N VAL A 280 -4.01 -15.13 -13.00
CA VAL A 280 -5.24 -15.66 -12.39
C VAL A 280 -6.39 -15.67 -13.41
N ALA A 281 -6.54 -14.59 -14.20
CA ALA A 281 -7.60 -14.43 -15.20
C ALA A 281 -7.49 -15.43 -16.36
N LYS A 282 -6.26 -15.80 -16.77
CA LYS A 282 -6.00 -16.79 -17.82
C LYS A 282 -6.49 -18.21 -17.49
N ARG A 283 -6.73 -18.50 -16.22
CA ARG A 283 -7.09 -19.84 -15.77
C ARG A 283 -8.54 -20.16 -16.19
N LYS A 284 -8.77 -21.25 -16.89
CA LYS A 284 -10.09 -21.70 -17.36
C LYS A 284 -11.16 -21.70 -16.26
N LYS A 285 -10.80 -22.09 -15.02
CA LYS A 285 -11.72 -22.10 -13.88
C LYS A 285 -12.19 -20.70 -13.42
N ASN A 286 -11.57 -19.65 -13.96
CA ASN A 286 -11.89 -18.25 -13.63
C ASN A 286 -12.60 -17.52 -14.76
N GLU A 287 -12.97 -18.20 -15.85
CA GLU A 287 -13.82 -17.62 -16.90
C GLU A 287 -15.13 -17.09 -16.31
N GLY A 288 -15.51 -15.87 -16.68
CA GLY A 288 -16.71 -15.17 -16.19
C GLY A 288 -16.61 -14.60 -14.79
N LYS A 289 -15.46 -14.75 -14.08
CA LYS A 289 -15.27 -14.21 -12.73
C LYS A 289 -14.82 -12.75 -12.74
N THR A 290 -15.16 -12.06 -11.67
CA THR A 290 -14.69 -10.69 -11.39
C THR A 290 -13.50 -10.74 -10.44
N ILE A 291 -12.36 -10.25 -10.92
CA ILE A 291 -11.09 -10.13 -10.19
C ILE A 291 -10.88 -8.66 -9.85
N VAL A 292 -10.75 -8.35 -8.57
CA VAL A 292 -10.36 -7.00 -8.13
C VAL A 292 -8.88 -7.02 -7.76
N VAL A 293 -8.09 -6.14 -8.37
CA VAL A 293 -6.67 -5.97 -8.09
C VAL A 293 -6.42 -4.57 -7.50
N LEU A 294 -5.68 -4.49 -6.39
CA LEU A 294 -5.37 -3.21 -5.76
C LEU A 294 -4.07 -2.64 -6.34
N LEU A 295 -4.14 -1.40 -6.84
CA LEU A 295 -3.01 -0.63 -7.36
C LEU A 295 -2.59 0.41 -6.32
N PRO A 296 -1.49 0.16 -5.58
CA PRO A 296 -1.19 0.90 -4.35
C PRO A 296 -0.84 2.38 -4.52
N ASP A 297 -0.12 2.77 -5.59
CA ASP A 297 0.38 4.13 -5.71
C ASP A 297 0.60 4.60 -7.15
N THR A 298 0.88 5.92 -7.29
CA THR A 298 1.15 6.60 -8.57
C THR A 298 2.50 6.19 -9.16
N GLY A 299 2.57 6.15 -10.50
CA GLY A 299 3.80 5.95 -11.26
C GLY A 299 4.79 7.11 -11.21
N ASP A 300 4.34 8.33 -10.89
CA ASP A 300 5.19 9.54 -10.88
C ASP A 300 6.40 9.42 -9.95
N ARG A 301 6.33 8.57 -8.95
CA ARG A 301 7.40 8.28 -7.97
C ARG A 301 8.49 7.37 -8.53
N TYR A 302 8.32 6.84 -9.75
CA TYR A 302 9.14 5.79 -10.33
C TYR A 302 9.69 6.14 -11.71
N LEU A 303 9.52 7.40 -12.18
CA LEU A 303 9.95 7.84 -13.51
C LEU A 303 11.47 7.67 -13.75
N SER A 304 12.28 7.77 -12.70
CA SER A 304 13.73 7.54 -12.73
C SER A 304 14.16 6.09 -12.49
N THR A 305 13.20 5.15 -12.40
CA THR A 305 13.48 3.74 -12.13
C THR A 305 13.35 2.89 -13.41
N PRO A 306 13.84 1.63 -13.40
CA PRO A 306 13.67 0.71 -14.54
C PRO A 306 12.22 0.43 -14.95
N LEU A 307 11.23 0.88 -14.17
CA LEU A 307 9.82 0.78 -14.57
C LEU A 307 9.51 1.57 -15.83
N PHE A 308 10.11 2.77 -15.97
CA PHE A 308 9.85 3.68 -17.08
C PHE A 308 11.13 4.11 -17.83
N ALA A 309 12.32 3.82 -17.29
CA ALA A 309 13.57 4.07 -17.98
C ALA A 309 13.75 3.06 -19.13
N GLU A 310 14.22 3.55 -20.29
CA GLU A 310 14.58 2.74 -21.45
C GLU A 310 15.90 1.96 -21.21
#